data_12d0464a0b6a571f806f787111837025
#
_entry.id   12d0464a0b6a571f806f787111837025
#
_cell.length_a   1.000
_cell.length_b   1.000
_cell.length_c   1.000
_cell.angle_alpha   90.00
_cell.angle_beta   90.00
_cell.angle_gamma   90.00
#
_symmetry.space_group_name_H-M   'P 1'
#
loop_
_entity.id
_entity.type
_entity.pdbx_description
1 polymer ?
#
loop_
_entity_poly.entity_id
_entity_poly.type
_entity_poly.pdbx_seq_one_letter_code
_entity_poly.pdbx_strand_id
1 'polypeptide(L)'
;MQQDQNPDEFVDDMDGMDEDLAIARSRKKKHLGNKVKPPHKYAVILQNDDYTPMEFVVYVLIEIFHHPPERAERIMLSVHNDGMGVAGIYHLEIAEQKAYETAEEAQNNQYPLKINVEKVA
;
A
#
# COMPACT_ATOMS: atom_id res chain seq x y z
N MET A 1 -4.46 20.73 -6.61
CA MET A 1 -4.05 20.24 -5.72
C MET A 1 -3.94 19.67 -5.15
N GLN A 2 -3.89 19.85 -5.79
CA GLN A 2 -3.48 19.18 -5.02
C GLN A 2 -3.48 18.46 -4.58
N GLN A 3 -3.51 18.59 -5.24
CA GLN A 3 -3.18 17.73 -4.58
C GLN A 3 -3.17 17.13 -3.97
N ASP A 4 -3.36 17.50 -4.70
CA ASP A 4 -3.02 16.71 -3.82
C ASP A 4 -2.94 16.12 -3.41
N GLN A 5 -2.99 16.40 -3.86
CA GLN A 5 -2.53 15.73 -3.13
C GLN A 5 -2.32 15.23 -2.43
N ASN A 6 -2.49 15.64 -3.02
CA ASN A 6 -1.93 14.99 -2.14
C ASN A 6 -1.57 14.43 -1.66
N PRO A 7 -1.66 14.78 -1.79
CA PRO A 7 -0.86 14.27 -1.19
C PRO A 7 -0.45 13.45 -0.90
N ASP A 8 -0.46 13.60 -1.57
CA ASP A 8 0.26 12.83 -1.13
C ASP A 8 0.57 12.18 -1.48
N GLU A 9 0.47 12.60 -2.20
CA GLU A 9 1.12 12.12 -2.09
C GLU A 9 1.58 11.45 -2.17
N PHE A 10 1.42 11.45 -2.90
CA PHE A 10 2.23 10.82 -2.63
C PHE A 10 2.57 9.92 -2.74
N VAL A 11 2.57 10.16 -3.36
CA VAL A 11 3.23 9.52 -3.11
C VAL A 11 3.57 8.70 -3.27
N ASP A 12 3.43 8.80 -3.96
CA ASP A 12 3.99 8.19 -3.76
C ASP A 12 4.30 7.50 -4.07
N ASP A 13 4.13 7.82 -4.67
CA ASP A 13 4.68 7.35 -4.53
C ASP A 13 5.11 6.71 -4.69
N MET A 14 5.03 6.96 -5.23
CA MET A 14 5.64 6.61 -4.96
C MET A 14 6.01 6.20 -4.73
N ASP A 15 5.84 6.49 -5.25
CA ASP A 15 6.30 6.25 -4.63
C ASP A 15 6.39 6.28 -4.24
N GLY A 16 6.10 6.66 -4.68
CA GLY A 16 6.39 6.96 -3.87
C GLY A 16 6.43 7.27 -3.44
N MET A 17 6.36 7.90 -3.60
CA MET A 17 6.60 8.33 -2.88
C MET A 17 6.83 8.58 -2.32
N ASP A 18 6.84 9.05 -2.52
CA ASP A 18 7.17 9.34 -1.79
C ASP A 18 7.87 9.43 -1.44
N GLU A 19 8.09 9.56 -1.69
CA GLU A 19 8.96 9.82 -1.12
C GLU A 19 9.56 10.75 -1.09
N ASP A 20 9.46 11.45 -1.61
CA ASP A 20 9.97 12.46 -1.52
C ASP A 20 9.63 13.53 -0.81
N LEU A 21 8.76 13.73 -0.64
CA LEU A 21 8.31 14.67 0.09
C LEU A 21 8.99 14.66 1.30
N ALA A 22 9.25 13.68 1.64
CA ALA A 22 9.88 13.49 2.85
C ALA A 22 11.25 14.06 2.80
N ILE A 23 11.75 14.29 1.72
CA ILE A 23 13.02 14.81 1.57
C ILE A 23 13.28 16.11 2.18
N ALA A 24 12.52 17.06 1.89
CA ALA A 24 12.74 18.36 2.43
C ALA A 24 12.77 18.29 3.90
N ARG A 25 11.89 17.57 4.47
CA ARG A 25 11.89 17.46 5.86
C ARG A 25 13.07 16.77 6.37
N SER A 26 13.54 15.88 5.65
CA SER A 26 14.61 15.13 6.16
C SER A 26 15.82 15.98 6.36
N ARG A 27 15.98 16.99 5.64
CA ARG A 27 17.13 17.80 5.83
C ARG A 27 17.12 18.46 7.15
N LYS A 28 16.01 18.91 7.55
CA LYS A 28 15.89 19.52 8.76
C LYS A 28 16.16 18.59 9.84
N LYS A 29 15.68 17.44 9.74
CA LYS A 29 15.88 16.49 10.74
C LYS A 29 17.24 16.04 10.82
N LYS A 30 17.99 16.34 9.90
CA LYS A 30 19.32 15.93 9.95
C LYS A 30 20.01 16.13 11.22
N HIS A 31 19.89 17.22 11.79
CA HIS A 31 20.63 17.39 12.98
C HIS A 31 20.07 16.60 14.10
N LEU A 32 18.87 16.23 13.98
CA LEU A 32 18.29 15.50 15.06
C LEU A 32 18.49 14.13 14.60
N GLY A 33 18.48 14.03 13.35
CA GLY A 33 18.51 12.76 12.73
C GLY A 33 19.54 11.78 13.13
N ASN A 34 20.65 12.20 13.51
CA ASN A 34 21.65 11.23 13.83
C ASN A 34 21.22 10.40 14.98
N LYS A 35 20.26 10.85 15.74
CA LYS A 35 19.84 10.09 16.87
C LYS A 35 18.53 9.39 16.63
N VAL A 36 17.91 9.65 15.51
CA VAL A 36 16.60 9.10 15.25
C VAL A 36 16.66 7.98 14.25
N LYS A 37 16.12 6.84 14.60
CA LYS A 37 16.08 5.74 13.65
C LYS A 37 15.00 5.96 12.65
N PRO A 38 15.22 5.54 11.41
CA PRO A 38 14.19 5.68 10.39
C PRO A 38 12.99 4.82 10.80
N PRO A 39 11.80 5.26 10.50
CA PRO A 39 10.61 4.47 10.84
C PRO A 39 10.61 3.20 10.03
N HIS A 40 10.04 2.18 10.60
CA HIS A 40 9.92 0.92 9.91
C HIS A 40 8.88 1.04 8.80
N LYS A 41 9.00 0.18 7.82
CA LYS A 41 8.02 0.10 6.75
C LYS A 41 7.18 -1.14 6.95
N TYR A 42 5.98 -1.08 6.42
CA TYR A 42 5.03 -2.18 6.57
C TYR A 42 4.44 -2.55 5.23
N ALA A 43 4.31 -3.83 5.00
CA ALA A 43 3.75 -4.34 3.77
C ALA A 43 2.28 -4.67 3.98
N VAL A 44 1.45 -4.29 3.02
CA VAL A 44 0.06 -4.70 3.02
C VAL A 44 -0.01 -5.92 2.13
N ILE A 45 -0.42 -7.03 2.71
CA ILE A 45 -0.41 -8.31 2.03
C ILE A 45 -1.82 -8.80 1.80
N LEU A 46 -2.11 -9.19 0.56
CA LEU A 46 -3.41 -9.75 0.20
C LEU A 46 -3.25 -11.26 0.12
N GLN A 47 -4.19 -11.99 0.71
CA GLN A 47 -4.16 -13.43 0.69
C GLN A 47 -5.25 -13.99 -0.20
N ASN A 48 -4.92 -15.02 -0.94
CA ASN A 48 -5.84 -15.64 -1.86
C ASN A 48 -6.94 -16.40 -1.12
N ASP A 49 -8.12 -16.46 -1.71
CA ASP A 49 -9.20 -17.30 -1.23
C ASP A 49 -10.02 -17.75 -2.43
N ASP A 50 -10.94 -18.68 -2.21
CA ASP A 50 -11.68 -19.28 -3.30
C ASP A 50 -12.88 -18.47 -3.78
N TYR A 51 -13.22 -17.43 -3.09
CA TYR A 51 -14.44 -16.68 -3.38
C TYR A 51 -14.26 -15.28 -3.92
N THR A 52 -13.14 -14.64 -3.63
CA THR A 52 -12.92 -13.28 -4.08
C THR A 52 -12.51 -13.29 -5.55
N PRO A 53 -13.25 -12.58 -6.41
CA PRO A 53 -12.92 -12.59 -7.85
C PRO A 53 -11.58 -11.90 -8.10
N MET A 54 -10.85 -12.39 -9.09
CA MET A 54 -9.59 -11.79 -9.47
C MET A 54 -9.77 -10.35 -9.93
N GLU A 55 -10.89 -10.05 -10.58
CA GLU A 55 -11.16 -8.70 -11.03
C GLU A 55 -11.28 -7.75 -9.86
N PHE A 56 -11.79 -8.22 -8.74
CA PHE A 56 -11.93 -7.39 -7.56
C PHE A 56 -10.54 -7.07 -6.99
N VAL A 57 -9.64 -8.04 -7.00
CA VAL A 57 -8.29 -7.83 -6.53
C VAL A 57 -7.58 -6.79 -7.39
N VAL A 58 -7.75 -6.88 -8.72
CA VAL A 58 -7.16 -5.90 -9.63
C VAL A 58 -7.76 -4.52 -9.36
N TYR A 59 -9.08 -4.45 -9.16
CA TYR A 59 -9.77 -3.20 -8.87
C TYR A 59 -9.19 -2.53 -7.63
N VAL A 60 -9.03 -3.28 -6.57
CA VAL A 60 -8.48 -2.78 -5.32
C VAL A 60 -7.04 -2.28 -5.53
N LEU A 61 -6.25 -3.03 -6.27
CA LEU A 61 -4.86 -2.65 -6.49
C LEU A 61 -4.75 -1.37 -7.30
N ILE A 62 -5.69 -1.10 -8.16
CA ILE A 62 -5.69 0.13 -8.94
C ILE A 62 -6.29 1.27 -8.12
N GLU A 63 -7.45 1.06 -7.53
CA GLU A 63 -8.18 2.14 -6.87
C GLU A 63 -7.65 2.53 -5.49
N ILE A 64 -7.20 1.59 -4.74
CA ILE A 64 -6.72 1.87 -3.37
C ILE A 64 -5.22 2.00 -3.32
N PHE A 65 -4.50 1.13 -4.02
CA PHE A 65 -3.05 1.10 -3.99
C PHE A 65 -2.42 1.85 -5.16
N HIS A 66 -3.24 2.34 -6.09
CA HIS A 66 -2.81 3.21 -7.18
C HIS A 66 -1.75 2.61 -8.11
N HIS A 67 -1.83 1.32 -8.31
CA HIS A 67 -0.94 0.67 -9.27
C HIS A 67 -1.48 0.86 -10.69
N PRO A 68 -0.60 0.95 -11.69
CA PRO A 68 -1.07 0.95 -13.06
C PRO A 68 -1.61 -0.44 -13.38
N PRO A 69 -2.50 -0.56 -14.35
CA PRO A 69 -3.17 -1.83 -14.64
C PRO A 69 -2.24 -3.02 -14.82
N GLU A 70 -1.13 -2.83 -15.51
CA GLU A 70 -0.20 -3.93 -15.74
C GLU A 70 0.41 -4.45 -14.46
N ARG A 71 0.76 -3.53 -13.56
CA ARG A 71 1.34 -3.95 -12.30
C ARG A 71 0.26 -4.58 -11.42
N ALA A 72 -0.95 -4.02 -11.45
CA ALA A 72 -2.06 -4.58 -10.67
C ALA A 72 -2.30 -6.03 -11.09
N GLU A 73 -2.24 -6.29 -12.38
CA GLU A 73 -2.44 -7.62 -12.88
C GLU A 73 -1.34 -8.57 -12.43
N ARG A 74 -0.09 -8.11 -12.45
CA ARG A 74 1.02 -8.94 -11.99
C ARG A 74 0.88 -9.29 -10.51
N ILE A 75 0.48 -8.32 -9.70
CA ILE A 75 0.32 -8.57 -8.28
C ILE A 75 -0.85 -9.53 -8.07
N MET A 76 -1.93 -9.34 -8.81
CA MET A 76 -3.08 -10.23 -8.71
C MET A 76 -2.68 -11.66 -9.04
N LEU A 77 -1.85 -11.84 -10.07
CA LEU A 77 -1.41 -13.18 -10.42
C LEU A 77 -0.53 -13.79 -9.31
N SER A 78 0.27 -12.99 -8.64
CA SER A 78 1.04 -13.48 -7.52
C SER A 78 0.12 -13.94 -6.40
N VAL A 79 -0.92 -13.15 -6.11
CA VAL A 79 -1.86 -13.54 -5.07
C VAL A 79 -2.52 -14.86 -5.45
N HIS A 80 -2.93 -14.98 -6.70
CA HIS A 80 -3.63 -16.18 -7.15
C HIS A 80 -2.72 -17.41 -7.18
N ASN A 81 -1.51 -17.25 -7.71
CA ASN A 81 -0.61 -18.38 -7.90
C ASN A 81 0.19 -18.75 -6.67
N ASP A 82 0.60 -17.77 -5.90
CA ASP A 82 1.47 -18.00 -4.75
C ASP A 82 0.73 -18.02 -3.41
N GLY A 83 -0.53 -17.71 -3.42
CA GLY A 83 -1.34 -17.68 -2.21
C GLY A 83 -1.36 -16.33 -1.52
N MET A 84 -0.42 -15.45 -1.83
CA MET A 84 -0.40 -14.12 -1.26
C MET A 84 0.45 -13.20 -2.13
N GLY A 85 0.25 -11.92 -2.01
CA GLY A 85 1.03 -10.93 -2.73
C GLY A 85 1.06 -9.63 -1.98
N VAL A 86 2.12 -8.86 -2.18
CA VAL A 86 2.27 -7.58 -1.50
C VAL A 86 1.60 -6.51 -2.35
N ALA A 87 0.61 -5.84 -1.78
CA ALA A 87 -0.10 -4.78 -2.47
C ALA A 87 0.71 -3.49 -2.46
N GLY A 88 1.48 -3.25 -1.40
CA GLY A 88 2.32 -2.07 -1.31
C GLY A 88 3.05 -2.04 0.01
N ILE A 89 4.02 -1.15 0.11
CA ILE A 89 4.84 -1.01 1.31
C ILE A 89 4.82 0.46 1.72
N TYR A 90 4.49 0.72 2.97
CA TYR A 90 4.27 2.07 3.45
C TYR A 90 4.68 2.21 4.91
N HIS A 91 4.66 3.42 5.43
CA HIS A 91 4.79 3.62 6.87
C HIS A 91 3.51 3.08 7.50
N LEU A 92 3.57 2.74 8.75
CA LEU A 92 2.49 2.04 9.44
C LEU A 92 1.11 2.67 9.27
N GLU A 93 1.00 3.95 9.50
CA GLU A 93 -0.30 4.60 9.42
C GLU A 93 -0.92 4.49 8.04
N ILE A 94 -0.11 4.63 7.00
CA ILE A 94 -0.62 4.54 5.64
C ILE A 94 -0.97 3.09 5.32
N ALA A 95 -0.14 2.15 5.77
CA ALA A 95 -0.39 0.75 5.54
C ALA A 95 -1.71 0.34 6.17
N GLU A 96 -1.94 0.77 7.41
CA GLU A 96 -3.17 0.45 8.10
C GLU A 96 -4.39 1.08 7.45
N GLN A 97 -4.25 2.32 6.97
CA GLN A 97 -5.34 2.98 6.30
C GLN A 97 -5.73 2.24 5.02
N LYS A 98 -4.74 1.85 4.24
CA LYS A 98 -5.03 1.15 3.00
C LYS A 98 -5.59 -0.24 3.26
N ALA A 99 -5.11 -0.91 4.30
CA ALA A 99 -5.63 -2.21 4.67
C ALA A 99 -7.10 -2.08 5.11
N TYR A 100 -7.40 -1.04 5.85
CA TYR A 100 -8.75 -0.80 6.31
C TYR A 100 -9.69 -0.51 5.13
N GLU A 101 -9.26 0.33 4.21
CA GLU A 101 -10.05 0.66 3.04
C GLU A 101 -10.32 -0.59 2.19
N THR A 102 -9.31 -1.45 2.06
CA THR A 102 -9.45 -2.66 1.29
C THR A 102 -10.43 -3.62 1.97
N ALA A 103 -10.29 -3.78 3.29
CA ALA A 103 -11.17 -4.67 4.04
C ALA A 103 -12.61 -4.18 3.98
N GLU A 104 -12.80 -2.87 4.05
CA GLU A 104 -14.12 -2.29 3.98
C GLU A 104 -14.74 -2.52 2.61
N GLU A 105 -13.97 -2.32 1.56
CA GLU A 105 -14.47 -2.54 0.21
C GLU A 105 -14.83 -4.01 -0.01
N ALA A 106 -13.99 -4.92 0.49
CA ALA A 106 -14.26 -6.34 0.36
C ALA A 106 -15.53 -6.70 1.10
N GLN A 107 -15.70 -6.18 2.30
CA GLN A 107 -16.87 -6.47 3.09
C GLN A 107 -18.13 -5.93 2.44
N ASN A 108 -18.08 -4.74 1.86
CA ASN A 108 -19.21 -4.17 1.18
C ASN A 108 -19.65 -5.02 -0.03
N ASN A 109 -18.72 -5.74 -0.63
CA ASN A 109 -19.01 -6.62 -1.74
C ASN A 109 -19.19 -8.08 -1.31
N GLN A 110 -19.11 -8.31 -0.01
CA GLN A 110 -19.28 -9.65 0.57
C GLN A 110 -18.21 -10.64 0.11
N TYR A 111 -16.99 -10.15 -0.10
CA TYR A 111 -15.87 -11.01 -0.45
C TYR A 111 -14.99 -11.25 0.79
N PRO A 112 -14.57 -12.48 1.02
CA PRO A 112 -13.78 -12.80 2.20
C PRO A 112 -12.27 -12.55 2.05
N LEU A 113 -11.90 -11.58 1.26
CA LEU A 113 -10.50 -11.29 1.02
C LEU A 113 -9.79 -10.95 2.33
N LYS A 114 -8.66 -11.59 2.59
CA LYS A 114 -7.90 -11.31 3.79
C LYS A 114 -6.76 -10.38 3.52
N ILE A 115 -6.61 -9.39 4.38
CA ILE A 115 -5.56 -8.39 4.26
C ILE A 115 -4.77 -8.37 5.56
N ASN A 116 -3.45 -8.44 5.46
CA ASN A 116 -2.57 -8.36 6.62
C ASN A 116 -1.59 -7.22 6.46
N VAL A 117 -1.17 -6.64 7.56
CA VAL A 117 -0.12 -5.62 7.57
C VAL A 117 1.04 -6.20 8.33
N GLU A 118 2.19 -6.31 7.70
CA GLU A 118 3.37 -6.91 8.32
C GLU A 118 4.58 -6.02 8.22
N LYS A 119 5.35 -5.96 9.29
CA LYS A 119 6.54 -5.15 9.33
C LYS A 119 7.59 -5.73 8.40
N VAL A 120 8.24 -4.87 7.64
CA VAL A 120 9.29 -5.28 6.73
C VAL A 120 10.61 -5.12 7.45
N ALA A 121 11.40 -6.13 7.43
CA ALA A 121 12.66 -6.14 8.17
C ALA A 121 13.65 -5.12 7.65
#